data_280baf6e483ac56a1c80e66807fdf4fd
#
_entry.id   280baf6e483ac56a1c80e66807fdf4fd
#
_cell.length_a   1.000
_cell.length_b   1.000
_cell.length_c   1.000
_cell.angle_alpha   90.00
_cell.angle_beta   90.00
_cell.angle_gamma   90.00
#
_symmetry.space_group_name_H-M   'P 1'
#
loop_
_entity.id
_entity.type
_entity.pdbx_description
1 polymer ?
#
loop_
_entity_poly.entity_id
_entity_poly.type
_entity_poly.pdbx_seq_one_letter_code
_entity_poly.pdbx_strand_id
1 'polypeptide(L)'
;MVFVELSVRAQDFLNKLDKDTRERIEKRLKNLENNPIPSDAKFIGRDNNEMIFRYRIGKFRVLYKFKEVQKIILVTKIEKRDKVYD
;
A
#
# COMPACT_ATOMS: atom_id res chain seq x y z
N MET A 1 -14.44 10.20 -3.76
CA MET A 1 -13.73 9.59 -2.63
C MET A 1 -13.09 8.28 -3.08
N VAL A 2 -11.89 8.01 -2.61
CA VAL A 2 -11.15 6.80 -2.96
C VAL A 2 -11.25 5.81 -1.80
N PHE A 3 -11.37 4.53 -2.11
CA PHE A 3 -11.40 3.48 -1.11
C PHE A 3 -10.15 2.61 -1.20
N VAL A 4 -9.66 2.16 -0.05
CA VAL A 4 -8.51 1.27 0.00
C VAL A 4 -8.99 -0.15 0.24
N GLU A 5 -8.52 -1.06 -0.61
CA GLU A 5 -8.78 -2.49 -0.49
C GLU A 5 -7.46 -3.22 -0.37
N LEU A 6 -7.46 -4.34 0.33
CA LEU A 6 -6.27 -5.16 0.51
C LEU A 6 -6.46 -6.48 -0.21
N SER A 7 -5.43 -6.90 -0.95
CA SER A 7 -5.44 -8.25 -1.50
C SER A 7 -5.38 -9.26 -0.35
N VAL A 8 -5.73 -10.50 -0.65
CA VAL A 8 -5.65 -11.57 0.36
C VAL A 8 -4.24 -11.67 0.91
N ARG A 9 -3.25 -11.60 0.02
CA ARG A 9 -1.85 -11.68 0.43
C ARG A 9 -1.46 -10.54 1.37
N ALA A 10 -1.90 -9.32 1.05
CA ALA A 10 -1.59 -8.17 1.89
C ALA A 10 -2.27 -8.30 3.25
N GLN A 11 -3.52 -8.73 3.27
CA GLN A 11 -4.25 -8.92 4.52
C GLN A 11 -3.61 -9.98 5.38
N ASP A 12 -3.19 -11.09 4.76
CA ASP A 12 -2.53 -12.18 5.50
C ASP A 12 -1.23 -11.70 6.13
N PHE A 13 -0.48 -10.87 5.41
CA PHE A 13 0.75 -10.32 5.97
C PHE A 13 0.45 -9.47 7.21
N LEU A 14 -0.54 -8.59 7.13
CA LEU A 14 -0.91 -7.75 8.26
C LEU A 14 -1.37 -8.58 9.45
N ASN A 15 -2.10 -9.65 9.19
CA ASN A 15 -2.64 -10.47 10.28
C ASN A 15 -1.55 -11.16 11.11
N LYS A 16 -0.35 -11.27 10.55
CA LYS A 16 0.78 -11.90 11.26
C LYS A 16 1.56 -10.92 12.12
N LEU A 17 1.28 -9.64 12.00
CA LEU A 17 2.00 -8.63 12.75
C LEU A 17 1.37 -8.43 14.12
N ASP A 18 2.15 -7.89 15.05
CA ASP A 18 1.60 -7.51 16.34
C ASP A 18 0.56 -6.39 16.15
N LYS A 19 -0.29 -6.23 17.13
CA LYS A 19 -1.41 -5.31 17.04
C LYS A 19 -0.97 -3.88 16.77
N ASP A 20 0.02 -3.40 17.50
CA ASP A 20 0.43 -2.00 17.37
C ASP A 20 1.01 -1.71 15.99
N THR A 21 1.84 -2.61 15.49
CA THR A 21 2.44 -2.46 14.16
C THR A 21 1.36 -2.51 13.09
N ARG A 22 0.45 -3.48 13.20
CA ARG A 22 -0.64 -3.61 12.24
C ARG A 22 -1.51 -2.36 12.20
N GLU A 23 -1.89 -1.83 13.35
CA GLU A 23 -2.75 -0.65 13.40
C GLU A 23 -2.04 0.57 12.82
N ARG A 24 -0.75 0.70 13.05
CA ARG A 24 0.01 1.81 12.48
C ARG A 24 0.03 1.74 10.96
N ILE A 25 0.22 0.55 10.41
CA ILE A 25 0.21 0.38 8.96
C ILE A 25 -1.18 0.64 8.40
N GLU A 26 -2.20 0.09 9.04
CA GLU A 26 -3.58 0.28 8.59
C GLU A 26 -3.96 1.76 8.57
N LYS A 27 -3.54 2.50 9.58
CA LYS A 27 -3.82 3.93 9.62
C LYS A 27 -3.17 4.67 8.45
N ARG A 28 -1.92 4.34 8.14
CA ARG A 28 -1.21 4.96 7.03
C ARG A 28 -1.85 4.60 5.70
N LEU A 29 -2.30 3.36 5.56
CA LEU A 29 -2.99 2.93 4.34
C LEU A 29 -4.32 3.66 4.18
N LYS A 30 -5.04 3.84 5.28
CA LYS A 30 -6.32 4.54 5.21
C LYS A 30 -6.15 5.99 4.79
N ASN A 31 -5.04 6.61 5.13
CA ASN A 31 -4.77 7.98 4.71
C ASN A 31 -4.67 8.12 3.19
N LEU A 32 -4.41 7.03 2.47
CA LEU A 32 -4.41 7.06 1.01
C LEU A 32 -5.79 7.38 0.45
N GLU A 33 -6.85 7.19 1.23
CA GLU A 33 -8.20 7.55 0.80
C GLU A 33 -8.34 9.06 0.61
N ASN A 34 -7.58 9.83 1.39
CA ASN A 34 -7.61 11.28 1.30
C ASN A 34 -6.51 11.82 0.38
N ASN A 35 -5.45 11.07 0.20
CA ASN A 35 -4.32 11.47 -0.64
C ASN A 35 -3.75 10.23 -1.33
N PRO A 36 -4.33 9.85 -2.47
CA PRO A 36 -3.96 8.60 -3.15
C PRO A 36 -2.52 8.53 -3.64
N ILE A 37 -1.91 9.67 -3.89
CA ILE A 37 -0.52 9.70 -4.36
C ILE A 37 0.24 10.67 -3.47
N PRO A 38 0.61 10.23 -2.25
CA PRO A 38 1.38 11.11 -1.36
C PRO A 38 2.77 11.36 -1.94
N SER A 39 3.40 12.45 -1.50
CA SER A 39 4.68 12.86 -2.05
C SER A 39 5.78 11.82 -1.87
N ASP A 40 5.67 10.96 -0.86
CA ASP A 40 6.65 9.91 -0.62
C ASP A 40 6.29 8.58 -1.27
N ALA A 41 5.20 8.52 -2.02
CA ALA A 41 4.91 7.36 -2.85
C ALA A 41 5.70 7.49 -4.16
N LYS A 42 6.21 6.38 -4.65
CA LYS A 42 7.02 6.36 -5.86
C LYS A 42 6.30 5.59 -6.95
N PHE A 43 6.12 6.24 -8.10
CA PHE A 43 5.53 5.57 -9.26
C PHE A 43 6.55 4.57 -9.81
N ILE A 44 6.14 3.32 -10.00
CA ILE A 44 7.06 2.29 -10.48
C ILE A 44 6.63 1.65 -11.80
N GLY A 45 5.45 1.94 -12.29
CA GLY A 45 5.04 1.41 -13.59
C GLY A 45 3.55 1.29 -13.73
N ARG A 46 3.12 0.61 -14.79
CA ARG A 46 1.72 0.37 -15.08
C ARG A 46 1.47 -1.10 -15.36
N ASP A 47 0.28 -1.55 -15.01
CA ASP A 47 -0.18 -2.89 -15.31
C ASP A 47 -1.64 -2.75 -15.77
N ASN A 48 -1.94 -3.11 -17.03
CA ASN A 48 -3.26 -2.94 -17.62
C ASN A 48 -3.75 -1.49 -17.51
N ASN A 49 -2.85 -0.53 -17.74
CA ASN A 49 -3.11 0.90 -17.65
C ASN A 49 -3.40 1.39 -16.23
N GLU A 50 -3.21 0.57 -15.23
CA GLU A 50 -3.35 0.97 -13.83
C GLU A 50 -1.99 1.33 -13.27
N MET A 51 -1.91 2.47 -12.59
CA MET A 51 -0.65 2.96 -12.03
C MET A 51 -0.27 2.14 -10.80
N ILE A 52 1.01 1.78 -10.72
CA ILE A 52 1.54 1.03 -9.57
C ILE A 52 2.51 1.91 -8.82
N PHE A 53 2.33 1.95 -7.50
CA PHE A 53 3.16 2.76 -6.61
C PHE A 53 3.81 1.92 -5.53
N ARG A 54 4.96 2.38 -5.10
CA ARG A 54 5.65 1.86 -3.92
C ARG A 54 5.59 2.91 -2.83
N TYR A 55 5.22 2.49 -1.63
CA TYR A 55 5.02 3.40 -0.51
C TYR A 55 5.66 2.80 0.74
N ARG A 56 6.48 3.58 1.41
CA ARG A 56 7.17 3.11 2.62
C ARG A 56 6.42 3.49 3.86
N ILE A 57 6.26 2.53 4.77
CA ILE A 57 5.69 2.76 6.09
C ILE A 57 6.65 2.15 7.10
N GLY A 58 7.50 2.99 7.71
CA GLY A 58 8.51 2.49 8.63
C GLY A 58 9.42 1.46 7.98
N LYS A 59 9.44 0.26 8.54
CA LYS A 59 10.28 -0.84 8.02
C LYS A 59 9.60 -1.62 6.91
N PHE A 60 8.43 -1.18 6.48
CA PHE A 60 7.65 -1.95 5.53
C PHE A 60 7.55 -1.22 4.21
N ARG A 61 7.43 -2.02 3.15
CA ARG A 61 7.20 -1.52 1.80
C ARG A 61 5.84 -2.01 1.34
N VAL A 62 5.06 -1.09 0.81
CA VAL A 62 3.72 -1.39 0.32
C VAL A 62 3.70 -1.16 -1.18
N LEU A 63 3.14 -2.11 -1.92
CA LEU A 63 2.87 -1.93 -3.35
C LEU A 63 1.37 -1.82 -3.51
N TYR A 64 0.95 -0.80 -4.25
CA TYR A 64 -0.47 -0.65 -4.51
C TYR A 64 -0.71 -0.18 -5.94
N LYS A 65 -1.90 -0.52 -6.44
CA LYS A 65 -2.39 -0.04 -7.73
C LYS A 65 -3.43 1.02 -7.48
N PHE A 66 -3.36 2.11 -8.23
CA PHE A 66 -4.38 3.13 -8.18
C PHE A 66 -5.29 2.96 -9.39
N LYS A 67 -6.49 2.50 -9.15
CA LYS A 67 -7.52 2.32 -10.18
C LYS A 67 -8.35 3.58 -10.21
N GLU A 68 -7.93 4.54 -11.02
CA GLU A 68 -8.52 5.88 -11.02
C GLU A 68 -10.00 5.88 -11.36
N VAL A 69 -10.39 5.11 -12.36
CA VAL A 69 -11.77 5.10 -12.82
C VAL A 69 -12.68 4.56 -11.73
N GLN A 70 -12.27 3.48 -11.09
CA GLN A 70 -13.05 2.85 -10.03
C GLN A 70 -12.94 3.58 -8.69
N LYS A 71 -11.98 4.48 -8.56
CA LYS A 71 -11.69 5.17 -7.30
C LYS A 71 -11.29 4.19 -6.20
N ILE A 72 -10.43 3.24 -6.55
CA ILE A 72 -9.96 2.21 -5.64
C ILE A 72 -8.45 2.18 -5.62
N ILE A 73 -7.88 2.06 -4.43
CA ILE A 73 -6.48 1.72 -4.25
C ILE A 73 -6.45 0.26 -3.79
N LEU A 74 -5.82 -0.59 -4.60
CA LEU A 74 -5.67 -2.00 -4.24
C LEU A 74 -4.25 -2.23 -3.76
N VAL A 75 -4.11 -2.52 -2.47
CA VAL A 75 -2.81 -2.88 -1.89
C VAL A 75 -2.53 -4.32 -2.27
N THR A 76 -1.55 -4.54 -3.13
CA THR A 76 -1.27 -5.87 -3.67
C THR A 76 -0.25 -6.63 -2.84
N LYS A 77 0.65 -5.91 -2.15
CA LYS A 77 1.71 -6.57 -1.41
C LYS A 77 2.21 -5.67 -0.29
N ILE A 78 2.50 -6.27 0.85
CA ILE A 78 3.20 -5.62 1.95
C ILE A 78 4.36 -6.53 2.33
N GLU A 79 5.55 -5.95 2.46
CA GLU A 79 6.73 -6.73 2.80
C GLU A 79 7.64 -5.92 3.71
N LYS A 80 8.49 -6.62 4.41
CA LYS A 80 9.47 -5.98 5.29
C LYS A 80 10.69 -5.57 4.49
N ARG A 81 11.24 -4.40 4.81
CA ARG A 81 12.35 -3.81 4.04
C ARG A 81 13.75 -4.18 4.52
N ASP A 82 13.86 -4.91 5.59
CA ASP A 82 15.12 -5.06 6.31
C ASP A 82 16.27 -5.65 5.50
N LYS A 83 15.97 -6.32 4.40
CA LYS A 83 17.00 -6.95 3.58
C LYS A 83 17.14 -6.33 2.23
N VAL A 84 16.59 -5.17 2.07
CA VAL A 84 16.45 -4.64 0.72
C VAL A 84 17.44 -3.53 0.48
N TYR A 85 17.93 -3.48 -0.71
CA TYR A 85 18.84 -2.44 -1.18
C TYR A 85 18.01 -1.35 -1.83
N ASP A 86 17.16 -0.76 -1.09
CA ASP A 86 16.23 0.24 -1.60
C ASP A 86 16.90 1.56 -1.82
#